data_a5d42838687eab2b11454d563d84f6c9
#
_entry.id   a5d42838687eab2b11454d563d84f6c9
#
_cell.length_a   1.000
_cell.length_b   1.000
_cell.length_c   1.000
_cell.angle_alpha   90.00
_cell.angle_beta   90.00
_cell.angle_gamma   90.00
#
_symmetry.space_group_name_H-M   'P 1'
#
loop_
_entity.id
_entity.type
_entity.pdbx_description
1 polymer ?
#
loop_
_entity_poly.entity_id
_entity_poly.type
_entity_poly.pdbx_seq_one_letter_code
_entity_poly.pdbx_strand_id
1 'polypeptide(L)'
;MSWNPIQNPECPESETNSIETLIIPRARDIGGFEVRRALPAPQRQMVGPFIFFDQMGPAEFIDEGGIDVRPHPHIGLGTVTYLYEGEFEHRDSLGTHQMIYPGEVNWMTAGKGVTH
;
A
#
# COMPACT_ATOMS: atom_id res chain seq x y z
N MET A 1 5.17 21.94 -18.24
CA MET A 1 4.98 21.85 -16.77
C MET A 1 6.04 22.69 -16.09
N SER A 2 5.64 23.71 -15.34
CA SER A 2 6.57 24.49 -14.52
C SER A 2 6.72 23.79 -13.18
N TRP A 3 7.92 23.34 -12.88
CA TRP A 3 8.26 22.79 -11.57
C TRP A 3 8.84 23.93 -10.72
N ASN A 4 8.13 24.32 -9.67
CA ASN A 4 8.67 25.22 -8.66
C ASN A 4 9.19 24.35 -7.50
N PRO A 5 10.50 24.40 -7.19
CA PRO A 5 10.99 23.74 -5.99
C PRO A 5 10.30 24.37 -4.78
N ILE A 6 9.55 23.55 -4.06
CA ILE A 6 9.03 23.92 -2.75
C ILE A 6 10.25 24.01 -1.83
N GLN A 7 10.50 25.21 -1.27
CA GLN A 7 11.49 25.34 -0.21
C GLN A 7 11.02 24.45 0.94
N ASN A 8 11.92 23.58 1.43
CA ASN A 8 11.62 22.83 2.63
C ASN A 8 11.21 23.83 3.72
N PRO A 9 10.01 23.70 4.30
CA PRO A 9 9.65 24.53 5.43
C PRO A 9 10.68 24.29 6.53
N GLU A 10 11.19 25.35 7.14
CA GLU A 10 11.98 25.21 8.36
C GLU A 10 11.11 24.47 9.37
N CYS A 11 11.54 23.27 9.75
CA CYS A 11 10.94 22.59 10.88
C CYS A 11 11.28 23.42 12.13
N PRO A 12 10.31 24.06 12.80
CA PRO A 12 10.61 24.67 14.08
C PRO A 12 11.14 23.56 14.98
N GLU A 13 12.27 23.77 15.64
CA GLU A 13 12.75 22.92 16.72
C GLU A 13 11.73 23.03 17.86
N SER A 14 10.59 22.39 17.71
CA SER A 14 9.66 22.23 18.81
C SER A 14 10.09 21.01 19.59
N GLU A 15 10.29 21.17 20.86
CA GLU A 15 10.53 20.07 21.82
C GLU A 15 9.36 19.09 21.90
N THR A 16 8.28 19.33 21.15
CA THR A 16 7.12 18.44 21.05
C THR A 16 7.39 17.39 20.01
N ASN A 17 7.48 16.14 20.45
CA ASN A 17 7.47 14.97 19.55
C ASN A 17 6.21 15.04 18.67
N SER A 18 6.38 15.30 17.37
CA SER A 18 5.28 15.38 16.41
C SER A 18 4.67 14.01 16.08
N ILE A 19 5.25 12.93 16.61
CA ILE A 19 4.72 11.57 16.46
C ILE A 19 3.76 11.29 17.61
N GLU A 20 2.46 11.24 17.29
CA GLU A 20 1.41 10.90 18.25
C GLU A 20 1.40 9.41 18.57
N THR A 21 1.58 8.57 17.56
CA THR A 21 1.49 7.11 17.69
C THR A 21 2.56 6.43 16.85
N LEU A 22 3.34 5.56 17.49
CA LEU A 22 4.28 4.68 16.81
C LEU A 22 3.72 3.26 16.76
N ILE A 23 3.61 2.71 15.56
CA ILE A 23 3.14 1.33 15.33
C ILE A 23 4.29 0.52 14.74
N ILE A 24 4.68 -0.54 15.44
CA ILE A 24 5.69 -1.47 14.94
C ILE A 24 5.00 -2.52 14.07
N PRO A 25 5.35 -2.64 12.77
CA PRO A 25 4.76 -3.62 11.89
C PRO A 25 4.99 -5.06 12.37
N ARG A 26 4.02 -5.93 12.10
CA ARG A 26 4.06 -7.34 12.46
C ARG A 26 4.02 -8.19 11.19
N ALA A 27 4.76 -9.30 11.21
CA ALA A 27 4.72 -10.29 10.14
C ALA A 27 3.30 -10.91 10.02
N ARG A 28 2.81 -11.04 8.79
CA ARG A 28 1.54 -11.70 8.44
C ARG A 28 1.72 -12.51 7.17
N ASP A 29 1.32 -13.76 7.21
CA ASP A 29 1.18 -14.59 6.02
C ASP A 29 -0.15 -14.26 5.33
N ILE A 30 -0.10 -13.96 4.04
CA ILE A 30 -1.26 -13.63 3.20
C ILE A 30 -1.53 -14.70 2.13
N GLY A 31 -1.14 -15.94 2.38
CA GLY A 31 -1.35 -17.07 1.49
C GLY A 31 -0.06 -17.59 0.84
N GLY A 32 0.95 -17.84 1.67
CA GLY A 32 2.27 -18.32 1.24
C GLY A 32 3.28 -17.21 0.96
N PHE A 33 2.92 -15.98 1.31
CA PHE A 33 3.79 -14.82 1.24
C PHE A 33 3.65 -13.97 2.51
N GLU A 34 4.77 -13.56 3.08
CA GLU A 34 4.80 -12.77 4.29
C GLU A 34 4.86 -11.27 3.97
N VAL A 35 4.02 -10.50 4.64
CA VAL A 35 4.05 -9.04 4.63
C VAL A 35 4.33 -8.50 6.04
N ARG A 36 4.85 -7.28 6.10
CA ARG A 36 4.93 -6.50 7.33
C ARG A 36 3.73 -5.58 7.41
N ARG A 37 2.81 -5.91 8.32
CA ARG A 37 1.55 -5.19 8.49
C ARG A 37 1.60 -4.20 9.64
N ALA A 38 1.41 -2.91 9.33
CA ALA A 38 1.27 -1.85 10.32
C ALA A 38 -0.19 -1.62 10.73
N LEU A 39 -1.11 -1.64 9.77
CA LEU A 39 -2.55 -1.48 10.01
C LEU A 39 -3.32 -2.74 9.59
N PRO A 40 -4.42 -3.09 10.29
CA PRO A 40 -4.92 -2.49 11.52
C PRO A 40 -4.05 -2.83 12.73
N ALA A 41 -4.00 -1.93 13.70
CA ALA A 41 -3.32 -2.12 14.97
C ALA A 41 -4.25 -1.72 16.13
N PRO A 42 -4.01 -2.21 17.36
CA PRO A 42 -4.83 -1.80 18.51
C PRO A 42 -4.89 -0.29 18.72
N GLN A 43 -3.79 0.40 18.41
CA GLN A 43 -3.67 1.86 18.55
C GLN A 43 -4.39 2.61 17.43
N ARG A 44 -4.53 2.01 16.24
CA ARG A 44 -5.12 2.62 15.05
C ARG A 44 -5.71 1.56 14.13
N GLN A 45 -7.02 1.64 13.91
CA GLN A 45 -7.71 0.67 13.06
C GLN A 45 -7.68 1.05 11.58
N MET A 46 -7.81 2.34 11.29
CA MET A 46 -7.87 2.87 9.93
C MET A 46 -7.19 4.23 9.84
N VAL A 47 -6.77 4.58 8.63
CA VAL A 47 -6.35 5.93 8.25
C VAL A 47 -7.13 6.31 6.99
N GLY A 48 -8.11 7.25 7.11
CA GLY A 48 -9.00 7.57 6.00
C GLY A 48 -9.69 6.32 5.46
N PRO A 49 -9.68 6.09 4.13
CA PRO A 49 -10.30 4.92 3.52
C PRO A 49 -9.43 3.66 3.56
N PHE A 50 -8.27 3.69 4.23
CA PHE A 50 -7.30 2.61 4.27
C PHE A 50 -7.38 1.85 5.59
N ILE A 51 -7.69 0.55 5.52
CA ILE A 51 -7.73 -0.34 6.68
C ILE A 51 -6.43 -1.16 6.83
N PHE A 52 -5.79 -1.48 5.71
CA PHE A 52 -4.52 -2.21 5.73
C PHE A 52 -3.37 -1.29 5.32
N PHE A 53 -2.23 -1.50 5.97
CA PHE A 53 -0.95 -0.93 5.53
C PHE A 53 0.11 -2.03 5.60
N ASP A 54 0.45 -2.57 4.44
CA ASP A 54 1.35 -3.69 4.28
C ASP A 54 2.57 -3.29 3.46
N GLN A 55 3.74 -3.72 3.91
CA GLN A 55 4.96 -3.71 3.13
C GLN A 55 5.30 -5.13 2.69
N MET A 56 5.43 -5.33 1.38
CA MET A 56 5.92 -6.54 0.75
C MET A 56 7.40 -6.41 0.42
N GLY A 57 8.16 -7.45 0.70
CA GLY A 57 9.56 -7.52 0.31
C GLY A 57 10.54 -6.66 1.14
N PRO A 58 11.79 -6.49 0.65
CA PRO A 58 12.25 -7.07 -0.62
C PRO A 58 12.21 -8.61 -0.62
N ALA A 59 11.86 -9.19 -1.78
CA ALA A 59 11.83 -10.63 -1.98
C ALA A 59 12.26 -10.97 -3.42
N GLU A 60 13.06 -12.01 -3.57
CA GLU A 60 13.40 -12.56 -4.88
C GLU A 60 12.55 -13.80 -5.13
N PHE A 61 11.95 -13.89 -6.31
CA PHE A 61 11.24 -15.09 -6.73
C PHE A 61 12.25 -16.09 -7.33
N ILE A 62 12.23 -17.32 -6.83
CA ILE A 62 13.15 -18.38 -7.25
C ILE A 62 12.78 -18.91 -8.64
N ASP A 63 11.51 -18.74 -9.01
CA ASP A 63 10.99 -19.12 -10.31
C ASP A 63 10.36 -17.91 -11.04
N GLU A 64 10.11 -18.07 -12.34
CA GLU A 64 9.51 -17.03 -13.18
C GLU A 64 8.02 -16.80 -12.88
N GLY A 65 7.43 -17.54 -11.95
CA GLY A 65 6.00 -17.52 -11.67
C GLY A 65 5.53 -16.32 -10.85
N GLY A 66 6.42 -15.69 -10.10
CA GLY A 66 6.04 -14.59 -9.20
C GLY A 66 5.09 -15.03 -8.09
N ILE A 67 4.28 -14.09 -7.59
CA ILE A 67 3.23 -14.35 -6.59
C ILE A 67 1.88 -14.00 -7.20
N ASP A 68 0.94 -14.91 -7.06
CA ASP A 68 -0.45 -14.69 -7.43
C ASP A 68 -1.30 -14.53 -6.17
N VAL A 69 -1.86 -13.34 -6.01
CA VAL A 69 -2.81 -13.05 -4.92
C VAL A 69 -4.21 -13.40 -5.41
N ARG A 70 -4.86 -14.33 -4.72
CA ARG A 70 -6.20 -14.79 -5.08
C ARG A 70 -7.19 -13.62 -5.11
N PRO A 71 -8.17 -13.65 -6.04
CA PRO A 71 -9.22 -12.65 -6.10
C PRO A 71 -9.90 -12.48 -4.75
N HIS A 72 -10.02 -11.22 -4.31
CA HIS A 72 -10.64 -10.86 -3.05
C HIS A 72 -11.41 -9.54 -3.19
N PRO A 73 -12.53 -9.38 -2.45
CA PRO A 73 -13.38 -8.20 -2.60
C PRO A 73 -12.98 -7.08 -1.66
N HIS A 74 -13.22 -5.85 -2.11
CA HIS A 74 -13.23 -4.64 -1.30
C HIS A 74 -14.57 -3.91 -1.48
N ILE A 75 -15.04 -3.24 -0.42
CA ILE A 75 -16.23 -2.41 -0.43
C ILE A 75 -16.00 -1.17 0.45
N GLY A 76 -16.30 0.01 -0.06
CA GLY A 76 -16.22 1.27 0.69
C GLY A 76 -14.79 1.71 1.05
N LEU A 77 -13.77 1.00 0.61
CA LEU A 77 -12.36 1.24 0.95
C LEU A 77 -11.59 1.78 -0.27
N GLY A 78 -10.47 2.41 0.02
CA GLY A 78 -9.45 2.72 -0.98
C GLY A 78 -8.28 1.75 -0.89
N THR A 79 -7.65 1.47 -2.02
CA THR A 79 -6.40 0.72 -2.10
C THR A 79 -5.39 1.54 -2.89
N VAL A 80 -4.21 1.72 -2.33
CA VAL A 80 -3.07 2.32 -3.00
C VAL A 80 -1.96 1.29 -3.09
N THR A 81 -1.45 1.10 -4.30
CA THR A 81 -0.26 0.28 -4.55
C THR A 81 0.85 1.19 -5.03
N TYR A 82 2.02 1.08 -4.40
CA TYR A 82 3.24 1.78 -4.79
C TYR A 82 4.41 0.80 -4.77
N LEU A 83 5.17 0.76 -5.85
CA LEU A 83 6.31 -0.14 -5.99
C LEU A 83 7.62 0.64 -5.92
N TYR A 84 8.59 0.08 -5.19
CA TYR A 84 9.99 0.52 -5.20
C TYR A 84 10.77 -0.21 -6.29
N GLU A 85 10.49 -1.51 -6.46
CA GLU A 85 11.11 -2.40 -7.44
C GLU A 85 10.10 -3.42 -7.96
N GLY A 86 10.38 -4.05 -9.09
CA GLY A 86 9.55 -5.08 -9.68
C GLY A 86 8.38 -4.54 -10.49
N GLU A 87 7.41 -5.38 -10.74
CA GLU A 87 6.18 -5.05 -11.45
C GLU A 87 5.00 -5.77 -10.82
N PHE A 88 3.83 -5.18 -10.94
CA PHE A 88 2.58 -5.72 -10.40
C PHE A 88 1.49 -5.68 -11.47
N GLU A 89 0.81 -6.79 -11.67
CA GLU A 89 -0.33 -6.88 -12.58
C GLU A 89 -1.63 -6.77 -11.78
N HIS A 90 -2.43 -5.76 -12.09
CA HIS A 90 -3.75 -5.56 -11.49
C HIS A 90 -4.84 -5.97 -12.48
N ARG A 91 -5.79 -6.78 -12.00
CA ARG A 91 -7.04 -7.10 -12.70
C ARG A 91 -8.20 -6.96 -11.75
N ASP A 92 -9.33 -6.43 -12.22
CA ASP A 92 -10.50 -6.25 -11.37
C ASP A 92 -11.83 -6.61 -12.07
N SER A 93 -12.88 -6.69 -11.27
CA SER A 93 -14.24 -7.03 -11.75
C SER A 93 -14.89 -5.95 -12.61
N LEU A 94 -14.29 -4.76 -12.73
CA LEU A 94 -14.73 -3.71 -13.65
C LEU A 94 -14.11 -3.86 -15.04
N GLY A 95 -13.25 -4.86 -15.23
CA GLY A 95 -12.56 -5.12 -16.49
C GLY A 95 -11.24 -4.36 -16.63
N THR A 96 -10.74 -3.73 -15.57
CA THR A 96 -9.42 -3.10 -15.60
C THR A 96 -8.35 -4.18 -15.64
N HIS A 97 -7.38 -4.00 -16.52
CA HIS A 97 -6.18 -4.81 -16.60
C HIS A 97 -5.00 -3.87 -16.78
N GLN A 98 -4.17 -3.75 -15.78
CA GLN A 98 -3.12 -2.74 -15.75
C GLN A 98 -1.84 -3.28 -15.12
N MET A 99 -0.70 -2.97 -15.75
CA MET A 99 0.61 -3.14 -15.15
C MET A 99 0.94 -1.91 -14.31
N ILE A 100 1.58 -2.12 -13.16
CA ILE A 100 2.05 -1.09 -12.25
C ILE A 100 3.56 -1.23 -12.16
N TYR A 101 4.26 -0.11 -12.34
CA TYR A 101 5.72 -0.06 -12.33
C TYR A 101 6.25 0.82 -11.19
N PRO A 102 7.54 0.69 -10.83
CA PRO A 102 8.16 1.51 -9.81
C PRO A 102 7.98 3.01 -10.05
N GLY A 103 7.67 3.73 -8.99
CA GLY A 103 7.44 5.17 -9.04
C GLY A 103 6.02 5.58 -9.47
N GLU A 104 5.18 4.63 -9.87
CA GLU A 104 3.76 4.86 -10.17
C GLU A 104 2.90 4.66 -8.92
N VAL A 105 1.81 5.41 -8.84
CA VAL A 105 0.78 5.23 -7.82
C VAL A 105 -0.46 4.65 -8.49
N ASN A 106 -0.85 3.44 -8.09
CA ASN A 106 -2.11 2.85 -8.50
C ASN A 106 -3.14 3.05 -7.38
N TRP A 107 -4.24 3.74 -7.71
CA TRP A 107 -5.33 4.01 -6.79
C TRP A 107 -6.61 3.31 -7.23
N MET A 108 -7.15 2.45 -6.37
CA MET A 108 -8.45 1.80 -6.59
C MET A 108 -9.44 2.28 -5.51
N THR A 109 -10.58 2.78 -5.93
CA THR A 109 -11.72 3.10 -5.04
C THR A 109 -12.76 2.01 -5.21
N ALA A 110 -13.00 1.24 -4.15
CA ALA A 110 -13.90 0.10 -4.22
C ALA A 110 -15.38 0.49 -4.32
N GLY A 111 -15.77 1.62 -3.72
CA GLY A 111 -17.15 2.11 -3.79
C GLY A 111 -18.17 1.05 -3.36
N LYS A 112 -19.08 0.65 -4.25
CA LYS A 112 -20.11 -0.36 -3.99
C LYS A 112 -19.60 -1.79 -3.97
N GLY A 113 -18.37 -2.00 -4.36
CA GLY A 113 -17.70 -3.29 -4.37
C GLY A 113 -16.88 -3.52 -5.64
N VAL A 114 -15.66 -3.98 -5.46
CA VAL A 114 -14.73 -4.42 -6.52
C VAL A 114 -14.03 -5.68 -6.03
N THR A 115 -13.91 -6.66 -6.89
CA THR A 115 -13.05 -7.82 -6.66
C THR A 115 -11.81 -7.69 -7.53
N HIS A 116 -10.65 -7.87 -6.95
CA HIS A 116 -9.40 -7.82 -7.70
C HIS A 116 -8.40 -8.88 -7.24
#